data_10b6b5e3fc95b4f57e7e6c3f3cf760d4
#
_entry.id   10b6b5e3fc95b4f57e7e6c3f3cf760d4
#
_cell.length_a   1.000
_cell.length_b   1.000
_cell.length_c   1.000
_cell.angle_alpha   90.00
_cell.angle_beta   90.00
_cell.angle_gamma   90.00
#
_symmetry.space_group_name_H-M   'P 1'
#
loop_
_entity.id
_entity.type
_entity.pdbx_description
1 polymer ?
#
loop_
_entity_poly.entity_id
_entity_poly.type
_entity_poly.pdbx_seq_one_letter_code
_entity_poly.pdbx_strand_id
1 'polypeptide(L)'
;MIGLNRSSHVKGFGEVMMHSLVRSSAVLLLALLTGCSGTPQATSEAVPGDGGVPGFYTWAGDLPSRPGQLLRSEPLTPQQGLKNAALNIRILYTSTEGRSNGPIGVSGALFIPEGTPPKGGWPLMAWAHGTVGSADVCAPSFAGRSGRDTRYLNEWLGRGYAIVATDYEGLGTPGLHPFGLSSPLAYGVLDSIRAVQRANFNLSSRVVVFGQSQGGRAAFATAVYKKTYAPELNIVGVVATGTPYPMASGHAGIFGQDTSRDQVTPSLAYNLLRLSTAGLINPSFVATDHLSDRAKPAFEVSQRGCLHAIERKFVADGLTFNNSFRRSPEAVLDQVNRESSYPTLTSDIPIFIGTGGKDVVSPVRSQIALVKDACAAGDRVEWHYYPQLDHSGAVNGSLPDSTRFVEKAFSGEFMAGNCGAIGAIRPR
;
A
#
# COMPACT_ATOMS: atom_id res chain seq x y z
N MET A 1 -12.88 -7.14 -65.53
CA MET A 1 -13.45 -8.35 -66.21
C MET A 1 -14.16 -9.12 -65.14
N ILE A 2 -15.46 -9.00 -65.04
CA ILE A 2 -16.44 -9.99 -65.51
C ILE A 2 -16.40 -11.24 -64.57
N GLY A 3 -17.38 -11.65 -63.84
CA GLY A 3 -18.86 -11.48 -63.84
C GLY A 3 -19.39 -12.42 -62.79
N LEU A 4 -20.36 -12.05 -61.95
CA LEU A 4 -21.79 -12.35 -62.09
C LEU A 4 -22.11 -13.86 -62.32
N ASN A 5 -22.91 -14.54 -61.51
CA ASN A 5 -24.35 -14.38 -61.38
C ASN A 5 -24.97 -15.52 -60.58
N ARG A 6 -25.95 -15.22 -59.71
CA ARG A 6 -27.37 -15.61 -59.68
C ARG A 6 -27.72 -17.09 -59.45
N SER A 7 -28.50 -17.30 -58.43
CA SER A 7 -29.97 -17.32 -58.22
C SER A 7 -30.54 -18.72 -58.50
N SER A 8 -31.53 -19.28 -57.86
CA SER A 8 -32.87 -18.84 -57.49
C SER A 8 -33.68 -20.01 -56.98
N HIS A 9 -34.64 -19.74 -56.09
CA HIS A 9 -36.04 -20.21 -56.10
C HIS A 9 -36.33 -21.72 -56.05
N VAL A 10 -37.40 -22.26 -55.44
CA VAL A 10 -38.79 -21.83 -55.21
C VAL A 10 -39.55 -22.89 -54.39
N LYS A 11 -40.46 -22.44 -53.47
CA LYS A 11 -41.84 -22.95 -53.16
C LYS A 11 -42.04 -24.46 -52.85
N GLY A 12 -42.89 -24.87 -52.01
CA GLY A 12 -44.12 -24.34 -51.42
C GLY A 12 -45.05 -25.41 -50.91
N PHE A 13 -46.01 -25.05 -50.15
CA PHE A 13 -47.38 -25.56 -49.96
C PHE A 13 -47.63 -26.94 -49.38
N GLY A 14 -48.52 -26.97 -48.36
CA GLY A 14 -49.46 -28.06 -48.11
C GLY A 14 -50.05 -28.07 -46.69
N GLU A 15 -51.08 -27.23 -46.45
CA GLU A 15 -52.04 -27.44 -45.35
C GLU A 15 -52.81 -28.73 -45.54
N VAL A 16 -53.10 -29.46 -44.48
CA VAL A 16 -54.38 -30.15 -44.32
C VAL A 16 -54.77 -30.21 -42.84
N MET A 17 -55.88 -29.57 -42.53
CA MET A 17 -56.71 -29.75 -41.32
C MET A 17 -57.35 -31.13 -41.30
N MET A 18 -57.47 -31.74 -40.13
CA MET A 18 -58.69 -32.43 -39.74
C MET A 18 -58.83 -32.61 -38.22
N HIS A 19 -60.04 -32.28 -37.77
CA HIS A 19 -60.56 -32.38 -36.39
C HIS A 19 -60.81 -33.81 -35.98
N SER A 20 -60.68 -34.13 -34.69
CA SER A 20 -61.62 -34.98 -33.96
C SER A 20 -61.37 -34.95 -32.45
N LEU A 21 -62.28 -34.41 -31.76
CA LEU A 21 -63.02 -34.57 -30.51
C LEU A 21 -62.67 -35.73 -29.55
N VAL A 22 -62.51 -35.29 -28.27
CA VAL A 22 -63.14 -35.77 -27.02
C VAL A 22 -62.60 -37.03 -26.34
N ARG A 23 -62.04 -36.91 -25.15
CA ARG A 23 -62.69 -37.35 -23.89
C ARG A 23 -61.85 -36.95 -22.65
N SER A 24 -62.52 -36.32 -21.69
CA SER A 24 -62.04 -35.98 -20.36
C SER A 24 -61.67 -37.19 -19.52
N SER A 25 -60.51 -37.13 -18.87
CA SER A 25 -60.28 -37.89 -17.63
C SER A 25 -59.43 -37.02 -16.71
N ALA A 26 -60.01 -36.51 -15.66
CA ALA A 26 -59.34 -35.75 -14.61
C ALA A 26 -58.49 -36.72 -13.80
N VAL A 27 -57.19 -36.56 -13.87
CA VAL A 27 -56.26 -37.15 -12.92
C VAL A 27 -55.71 -35.99 -12.06
N LEU A 28 -56.10 -36.00 -10.80
CA LEU A 28 -55.63 -35.06 -9.76
C LEU A 28 -54.17 -35.44 -9.46
N LEU A 29 -53.23 -34.71 -10.04
CA LEU A 29 -51.81 -34.81 -9.66
C LEU A 29 -51.56 -33.77 -8.55
N LEU A 30 -51.42 -34.26 -7.31
CA LEU A 30 -50.93 -33.48 -6.17
C LEU A 30 -49.44 -33.17 -6.41
N ALA A 31 -49.12 -31.99 -6.92
CA ALA A 31 -47.78 -31.52 -7.02
C ALA A 31 -47.30 -31.06 -5.60
N LEU A 32 -46.49 -31.88 -4.97
CA LEU A 32 -45.67 -31.50 -3.83
C LEU A 32 -44.66 -30.42 -4.28
N LEU A 33 -45.02 -29.17 -4.04
CA LEU A 33 -44.05 -28.04 -4.12
C LEU A 33 -43.10 -28.16 -2.95
N THR A 34 -41.98 -28.84 -3.13
CA THR A 34 -40.82 -28.66 -2.29
C THR A 34 -40.24 -27.28 -2.60
N GLY A 35 -40.66 -26.29 -1.85
CA GLY A 35 -40.07 -24.97 -1.87
C GLY A 35 -38.61 -25.07 -1.37
N CYS A 36 -37.65 -25.00 -2.29
CA CYS A 36 -36.30 -24.63 -1.95
C CYS A 36 -36.32 -23.18 -1.43
N SER A 37 -36.45 -23.01 -0.12
CA SER A 37 -36.11 -21.78 0.56
C SER A 37 -34.61 -21.57 0.50
N GLY A 38 -34.11 -21.09 -0.65
CA GLY A 38 -32.80 -20.49 -0.73
C GLY A 38 -32.81 -19.27 0.18
N THR A 39 -32.14 -19.38 1.31
CA THR A 39 -31.77 -18.20 2.09
C THR A 39 -31.08 -17.21 1.15
N PRO A 40 -31.52 -15.94 1.10
CA PRO A 40 -30.80 -14.94 0.34
C PRO A 40 -29.36 -14.92 0.90
N GLN A 41 -28.41 -15.34 0.11
CA GLN A 41 -26.99 -15.11 0.40
C GLN A 41 -26.86 -13.59 0.41
N ALA A 42 -26.60 -13.02 1.59
CA ALA A 42 -26.30 -11.61 1.72
C ALA A 42 -25.13 -11.31 0.77
N THR A 43 -25.41 -10.63 -0.32
CA THR A 43 -24.37 -10.08 -1.18
C THR A 43 -23.65 -9.05 -0.31
N SER A 44 -22.46 -9.39 0.16
CA SER A 44 -21.61 -8.39 0.81
C SER A 44 -21.45 -7.23 -0.17
N GLU A 45 -21.82 -6.03 0.25
CA GLU A 45 -21.57 -4.85 -0.56
C GLU A 45 -20.08 -4.85 -0.91
N ALA A 46 -19.78 -4.70 -2.20
CA ALA A 46 -18.41 -4.67 -2.69
C ALA A 46 -17.66 -3.52 -2.02
N VAL A 47 -16.50 -3.81 -1.43
CA VAL A 47 -15.67 -2.79 -0.80
C VAL A 47 -15.23 -1.78 -1.88
N PRO A 48 -15.37 -0.48 -1.66
CA PRO A 48 -14.95 0.52 -2.62
C PRO A 48 -13.46 0.38 -2.95
N GLY A 49 -13.15 0.27 -4.24
CA GLY A 49 -11.76 0.12 -4.71
C GLY A 49 -11.30 -1.31 -4.96
N ASP A 50 -12.05 -2.31 -4.47
CA ASP A 50 -11.76 -3.72 -4.78
C ASP A 50 -11.97 -4.01 -6.27
N GLY A 51 -11.10 -4.89 -6.78
CA GLY A 51 -11.18 -5.39 -8.15
C GLY A 51 -10.42 -4.56 -9.19
N GLY A 52 -10.72 -4.84 -10.48
CA GLY A 52 -9.98 -4.24 -11.59
C GLY A 52 -8.57 -4.81 -11.79
N VAL A 53 -8.20 -5.83 -11.03
CA VAL A 53 -6.94 -6.57 -11.08
C VAL A 53 -7.20 -8.03 -11.48
N PRO A 54 -6.20 -8.75 -12.02
CA PRO A 54 -6.34 -10.16 -12.37
C PRO A 54 -6.66 -11.05 -11.16
N GLY A 55 -7.21 -12.24 -11.41
CA GLY A 55 -7.49 -13.25 -10.37
C GLY A 55 -6.28 -13.73 -9.56
N PHE A 56 -5.06 -13.33 -9.97
CA PHE A 56 -3.84 -13.52 -9.18
C PHE A 56 -3.95 -12.95 -7.77
N TYR A 57 -4.63 -11.83 -7.62
CA TYR A 57 -4.70 -11.08 -6.36
C TYR A 57 -5.75 -11.62 -5.38
N THR A 58 -6.64 -12.50 -5.85
CA THR A 58 -7.68 -13.10 -5.02
C THR A 58 -7.33 -14.54 -4.68
N TRP A 59 -7.26 -14.87 -3.40
CA TRP A 59 -7.10 -16.25 -2.95
C TRP A 59 -8.47 -16.92 -2.79
N ALA A 60 -8.62 -18.09 -3.43
CA ALA A 60 -9.83 -18.87 -3.29
C ALA A 60 -9.65 -19.91 -2.16
N GLY A 61 -10.62 -19.97 -1.26
CA GLY A 61 -10.60 -20.86 -0.10
C GLY A 61 -9.94 -20.26 1.14
N ASP A 62 -9.73 -21.09 2.15
CA ASP A 62 -9.18 -20.67 3.43
C ASP A 62 -7.71 -20.26 3.31
N LEU A 63 -7.38 -19.14 3.92
CA LEU A 63 -5.99 -18.70 4.03
C LEU A 63 -5.26 -19.48 5.12
N PRO A 64 -4.01 -19.92 4.86
CA PRO A 64 -3.18 -20.46 5.93
C PRO A 64 -3.04 -19.46 7.08
N SER A 65 -3.18 -19.93 8.32
CA SER A 65 -3.10 -19.08 9.52
C SER A 65 -1.70 -18.55 9.83
N ARG A 66 -0.65 -19.19 9.29
CA ARG A 66 0.73 -18.77 9.51
C ARG A 66 1.08 -17.58 8.58
N PRO A 67 1.45 -16.41 9.12
CA PRO A 67 1.83 -15.27 8.29
C PRO A 67 3.18 -15.49 7.58
N GLY A 68 3.37 -14.81 6.45
CA GLY A 68 4.57 -14.89 5.64
C GLY A 68 4.78 -16.24 4.95
N GLN A 69 3.70 -16.85 4.45
CA GLN A 69 3.78 -17.98 3.52
C GLN A 69 3.56 -17.47 2.10
N LEU A 70 4.45 -17.84 1.18
CA LEU A 70 4.24 -17.59 -0.24
C LEU A 70 3.11 -18.48 -0.74
N LEU A 71 2.02 -17.88 -1.21
CA LEU A 71 0.85 -18.60 -1.74
C LEU A 71 1.00 -18.89 -3.23
N ARG A 72 1.44 -17.90 -4.00
CA ARG A 72 1.73 -18.02 -5.43
C ARG A 72 2.68 -16.94 -5.92
N SER A 73 3.27 -17.19 -7.09
CA SER A 73 4.05 -16.20 -7.81
C SER A 73 3.87 -16.34 -9.31
N GLU A 74 4.05 -15.26 -10.05
CA GLU A 74 4.05 -15.24 -11.52
C GLU A 74 4.99 -14.16 -12.05
N PRO A 75 5.49 -14.24 -13.29
CA PRO A 75 6.31 -13.20 -13.88
C PRO A 75 5.58 -11.86 -13.94
N LEU A 76 6.30 -10.77 -13.66
CA LEU A 76 5.84 -9.41 -13.94
C LEU A 76 5.99 -9.11 -15.43
N THR A 77 5.15 -8.22 -15.95
CA THR A 77 5.34 -7.66 -17.30
C THR A 77 6.57 -6.74 -17.32
N PRO A 78 7.18 -6.48 -18.49
CA PRO A 78 8.31 -5.56 -18.59
C PRO A 78 8.04 -4.17 -18.01
N GLN A 79 6.79 -3.68 -18.09
CA GLN A 79 6.37 -2.37 -17.57
C GLN A 79 6.31 -2.35 -16.03
N GLN A 80 6.08 -3.49 -15.41
CA GLN A 80 6.03 -3.68 -13.95
C GLN A 80 7.38 -4.06 -13.35
N GLY A 81 8.28 -4.58 -14.18
CA GLY A 81 9.60 -5.06 -13.79
C GLY A 81 10.63 -3.95 -13.59
N LEU A 82 11.78 -4.33 -13.08
CA LEU A 82 12.98 -3.52 -12.94
C LEU A 82 14.07 -4.05 -13.89
N LYS A 83 14.70 -3.17 -14.65
CA LYS A 83 15.61 -3.56 -15.73
C LYS A 83 16.89 -4.24 -15.27
N ASN A 84 17.36 -3.95 -14.04
CA ASN A 84 18.55 -4.54 -13.46
C ASN A 84 18.28 -5.84 -12.67
N ALA A 85 17.07 -6.41 -12.81
CA ALA A 85 16.70 -7.68 -12.22
C ALA A 85 16.70 -8.80 -13.28
N ALA A 86 17.39 -9.89 -13.02
CA ALA A 86 17.30 -11.13 -13.77
C ALA A 86 15.97 -11.86 -13.55
N LEU A 87 15.40 -11.73 -12.35
CA LEU A 87 14.09 -12.26 -12.02
C LEU A 87 13.17 -11.14 -11.53
N ASN A 88 12.04 -11.00 -12.20
CA ASN A 88 10.97 -10.06 -11.86
C ASN A 88 9.69 -10.85 -11.66
N ILE A 89 9.23 -11.06 -10.43
CA ILE A 89 8.00 -11.81 -10.14
C ILE A 89 7.07 -11.03 -9.21
N ARG A 90 5.78 -11.18 -9.47
CA ARG A 90 4.71 -10.84 -8.54
C ARG A 90 4.56 -11.96 -7.54
N ILE A 91 4.27 -11.63 -6.31
CA ILE A 91 4.04 -12.58 -5.22
C ILE A 91 2.70 -12.28 -4.53
N LEU A 92 2.04 -13.34 -4.09
CA LEU A 92 0.92 -13.29 -3.15
C LEU A 92 1.33 -14.10 -1.92
N TYR A 93 1.17 -13.54 -0.73
CA TYR A 93 1.59 -14.18 0.51
C TYR A 93 0.58 -13.93 1.63
N THR A 94 0.63 -14.77 2.67
CA THR A 94 -0.19 -14.56 3.87
C THR A 94 0.40 -13.50 4.77
N SER A 95 -0.47 -12.68 5.34
CA SER A 95 -0.14 -11.71 6.38
C SER A 95 -1.20 -11.72 7.47
N THR A 96 -1.04 -10.84 8.45
CA THR A 96 -1.99 -10.64 9.53
C THR A 96 -2.70 -9.30 9.32
N GLU A 97 -4.02 -9.29 9.37
CA GLU A 97 -4.81 -8.06 9.35
C GLU A 97 -4.43 -7.21 10.56
N GLY A 98 -4.08 -5.96 10.31
CA GLY A 98 -3.40 -5.13 11.30
C GLY A 98 -4.24 -4.69 12.49
N ARG A 99 -5.56 -4.98 12.52
CA ARG A 99 -6.51 -4.60 13.57
C ARG A 99 -7.18 -5.80 14.23
N SER A 100 -7.68 -6.75 13.45
CA SER A 100 -8.38 -7.95 13.95
C SER A 100 -7.45 -9.12 14.24
N ASN A 101 -6.20 -9.05 13.74
CA ASN A 101 -5.22 -10.14 13.76
C ASN A 101 -5.64 -11.42 13.01
N GLY A 102 -6.64 -11.32 12.12
CA GLY A 102 -7.03 -12.42 11.23
C GLY A 102 -6.04 -12.62 10.07
N PRO A 103 -6.01 -13.80 9.43
CA PRO A 103 -5.20 -14.05 8.25
C PRO A 103 -5.75 -13.29 7.04
N ILE A 104 -4.85 -12.65 6.28
CA ILE A 104 -5.16 -11.98 5.00
C ILE A 104 -4.16 -12.37 3.93
N GLY A 105 -4.55 -12.21 2.66
CA GLY A 105 -3.64 -12.22 1.53
C GLY A 105 -3.09 -10.84 1.28
N VAL A 106 -1.79 -10.73 1.01
CA VAL A 106 -1.13 -9.48 0.62
C VAL A 106 -0.29 -9.73 -0.61
N SER A 107 -0.32 -8.81 -1.57
CA SER A 107 0.49 -8.89 -2.78
C SER A 107 1.78 -8.08 -2.67
N GLY A 108 2.67 -8.32 -3.62
CA GLY A 108 3.93 -7.60 -3.74
C GLY A 108 4.75 -8.10 -4.91
N ALA A 109 6.03 -7.79 -4.90
CA ALA A 109 6.97 -8.25 -5.92
C ALA A 109 8.32 -8.65 -5.33
N LEU A 110 9.01 -9.55 -6.01
CA LEU A 110 10.40 -9.92 -5.73
C LEU A 110 11.24 -9.68 -6.99
N PHE A 111 12.38 -9.05 -6.79
CA PHE A 111 13.38 -8.75 -7.81
C PHE A 111 14.72 -9.35 -7.38
N ILE A 112 15.28 -10.23 -8.19
CA ILE A 112 16.62 -10.80 -7.98
C ILE A 112 17.58 -10.14 -8.97
N PRO A 113 18.72 -9.60 -8.53
CA PRO A 113 19.66 -8.95 -9.42
C PRO A 113 20.32 -9.93 -10.39
N GLU A 114 20.94 -9.41 -11.43
CA GLU A 114 21.77 -10.20 -12.34
C GLU A 114 23.04 -10.71 -11.66
N GLY A 115 23.61 -11.81 -12.17
CA GLY A 115 24.87 -12.37 -11.71
C GLY A 115 24.70 -13.57 -10.78
N THR A 116 25.72 -13.80 -9.95
CA THR A 116 25.79 -14.93 -9.01
C THR A 116 25.68 -14.43 -7.58
N PRO A 117 24.82 -15.02 -6.74
CA PRO A 117 24.71 -14.61 -5.35
C PRO A 117 26.02 -14.85 -4.59
N PRO A 118 26.39 -13.96 -3.67
CA PRO A 118 27.53 -14.18 -2.81
C PRO A 118 27.29 -15.35 -1.87
N LYS A 119 28.35 -15.80 -1.19
CA LYS A 119 28.24 -16.83 -0.13
C LYS A 119 27.24 -16.34 0.94
N GLY A 120 26.21 -17.11 1.17
CA GLY A 120 25.13 -16.78 2.12
C GLY A 120 23.89 -16.14 1.48
N GLY A 121 23.84 -16.07 0.13
CA GLY A 121 22.70 -15.57 -0.63
C GLY A 121 22.76 -14.06 -0.91
N TRP A 122 21.84 -13.57 -1.75
CA TRP A 122 21.72 -12.16 -2.06
C TRP A 122 21.37 -11.33 -0.82
N PRO A 123 22.09 -10.26 -0.50
CA PRO A 123 21.66 -9.34 0.54
C PRO A 123 20.26 -8.80 0.20
N LEU A 124 19.36 -8.80 1.18
CA LEU A 124 17.95 -8.50 0.94
C LEU A 124 17.60 -7.08 1.39
N MET A 125 16.99 -6.34 0.46
CA MET A 125 16.33 -5.07 0.69
C MET A 125 14.81 -5.31 0.74
N ALA A 126 14.13 -4.88 1.79
CA ALA A 126 12.67 -4.82 1.83
C ALA A 126 12.21 -3.39 1.53
N TRP A 127 11.47 -3.20 0.43
CA TRP A 127 10.99 -1.89 0.00
C TRP A 127 9.56 -1.65 0.42
N ALA A 128 9.35 -0.54 1.11
CA ALA A 128 8.08 0.02 1.54
C ALA A 128 7.80 1.29 0.72
N HIS A 129 6.81 1.24 -0.17
CA HIS A 129 6.51 2.33 -1.10
C HIS A 129 5.72 3.48 -0.44
N GLY A 130 5.80 4.68 -1.02
CA GLY A 130 4.97 5.82 -0.65
C GLY A 130 3.52 5.64 -1.08
N THR A 131 2.64 6.56 -0.67
CA THR A 131 1.20 6.51 -1.01
C THR A 131 0.96 6.42 -2.51
N VAL A 132 0.14 5.46 -2.92
CA VAL A 132 -0.26 5.25 -4.33
C VAL A 132 -1.77 5.40 -4.55
N GLY A 133 -2.57 5.43 -3.49
CA GLY A 133 -4.03 5.44 -3.48
C GLY A 133 -4.57 4.37 -2.55
N SER A 134 -5.85 4.03 -2.68
CA SER A 134 -6.52 3.02 -1.86
C SER A 134 -7.19 1.89 -2.66
N ALA A 135 -7.23 1.98 -3.99
CA ALA A 135 -7.85 0.95 -4.84
C ALA A 135 -6.84 -0.13 -5.25
N ASP A 136 -7.33 -1.34 -5.47
CA ASP A 136 -6.52 -2.50 -5.90
C ASP A 136 -5.66 -2.22 -7.13
N VAL A 137 -6.23 -1.49 -8.12
CA VAL A 137 -5.53 -1.11 -9.34
C VAL A 137 -4.31 -0.23 -9.12
N CYS A 138 -4.11 0.29 -7.91
CA CYS A 138 -2.97 1.14 -7.55
C CYS A 138 -1.78 0.37 -6.99
N ALA A 139 -1.96 -0.93 -6.69
CA ALA A 139 -0.90 -1.79 -6.19
C ALA A 139 0.34 -1.75 -7.10
N PRO A 140 1.55 -1.43 -6.58
CA PRO A 140 2.74 -1.32 -7.42
C PRO A 140 3.12 -2.59 -8.16
N SER A 141 2.74 -3.76 -7.67
CA SER A 141 2.93 -5.03 -8.38
C SER A 141 2.01 -5.17 -9.61
N PHE A 142 0.93 -4.37 -9.70
CA PHE A 142 0.01 -4.30 -10.82
C PHE A 142 0.22 -3.05 -11.69
N ALA A 143 0.20 -1.86 -11.08
CA ALA A 143 0.29 -0.58 -11.79
C ALA A 143 1.72 -0.22 -12.25
N GLY A 144 2.74 -0.91 -11.70
CA GLY A 144 4.13 -0.49 -11.84
C GLY A 144 4.54 0.57 -10.81
N ARG A 145 5.73 1.13 -10.97
CA ARG A 145 6.35 2.03 -10.01
C ARG A 145 6.63 3.40 -10.62
N SER A 146 6.67 4.42 -9.77
CA SER A 146 7.08 5.77 -10.21
C SER A 146 8.50 5.76 -10.79
N GLY A 147 8.80 6.70 -11.70
CA GLY A 147 10.15 6.84 -12.23
C GLY A 147 11.21 7.12 -11.15
N ARG A 148 10.82 7.77 -10.03
CA ARG A 148 11.65 7.97 -8.84
C ARG A 148 12.03 6.64 -8.21
N ASP A 149 11.04 5.80 -7.90
CA ASP A 149 11.25 4.51 -7.24
C ASP A 149 11.96 3.52 -8.14
N THR A 150 11.61 3.51 -9.43
CA THR A 150 12.29 2.68 -10.44
C THR A 150 13.78 2.98 -10.50
N ARG A 151 14.21 4.26 -10.48
CA ARG A 151 15.63 4.62 -10.42
C ARG A 151 16.27 4.14 -9.13
N TYR A 152 15.65 4.41 -8.00
CA TYR A 152 16.18 4.04 -6.68
C TYR A 152 16.38 2.53 -6.54
N LEU A 153 15.39 1.74 -6.92
CA LEU A 153 15.44 0.29 -6.81
C LEU A 153 16.44 -0.32 -7.81
N ASN A 154 16.55 0.22 -9.03
CA ASN A 154 17.57 -0.23 -9.99
C ASN A 154 19.00 0.06 -9.52
N GLU A 155 19.25 1.15 -8.77
CA GLU A 155 20.55 1.40 -8.15
C GLU A 155 20.91 0.30 -7.15
N TRP A 156 19.97 -0.12 -6.30
CA TRP A 156 20.22 -1.20 -5.34
C TRP A 156 20.38 -2.57 -6.00
N LEU A 157 19.58 -2.87 -7.03
CA LEU A 157 19.78 -4.08 -7.85
C LEU A 157 21.16 -4.09 -8.51
N GLY A 158 21.59 -2.95 -9.09
CA GLY A 158 22.93 -2.81 -9.68
C GLY A 158 24.08 -2.98 -8.69
N ARG A 159 23.82 -2.83 -7.39
CA ARG A 159 24.76 -3.11 -6.29
C ARG A 159 24.69 -4.55 -5.77
N GLY A 160 23.86 -5.40 -6.38
CA GLY A 160 23.70 -6.80 -6.01
C GLY A 160 22.76 -7.06 -4.84
N TYR A 161 21.81 -6.16 -4.55
CA TYR A 161 20.77 -6.40 -3.56
C TYR A 161 19.53 -6.99 -4.22
N ALA A 162 19.03 -8.12 -3.71
CA ALA A 162 17.67 -8.56 -4.02
C ALA A 162 16.65 -7.66 -3.32
N ILE A 163 15.46 -7.49 -3.92
CA ILE A 163 14.44 -6.59 -3.39
C ILE A 163 13.13 -7.32 -3.27
N VAL A 164 12.54 -7.36 -2.06
CA VAL A 164 11.13 -7.65 -1.86
C VAL A 164 10.37 -6.36 -1.63
N ALA A 165 9.25 -6.17 -2.33
CA ALA A 165 8.43 -4.95 -2.25
C ALA A 165 6.98 -5.35 -2.01
N THR A 166 6.46 -5.06 -0.82
CA THR A 166 5.04 -5.27 -0.48
C THR A 166 4.16 -4.24 -1.16
N ASP A 167 2.91 -4.60 -1.47
CA ASP A 167 1.87 -3.64 -1.86
C ASP A 167 1.07 -3.13 -0.66
N TYR A 168 1.24 -3.73 0.53
CA TYR A 168 0.48 -3.58 1.77
C TYR A 168 -0.93 -4.21 1.76
N GLU A 169 -1.53 -4.31 2.93
CA GLU A 169 -2.90 -4.73 3.16
C GLU A 169 -3.90 -3.87 2.36
N GLY A 170 -4.84 -4.51 1.65
CA GLY A 170 -5.91 -3.83 0.92
C GLY A 170 -5.44 -3.02 -0.30
N LEU A 171 -4.27 -3.35 -0.87
CA LEU A 171 -3.83 -2.88 -2.18
C LEU A 171 -3.53 -4.08 -3.08
N GLY A 172 -4.30 -4.20 -4.16
CA GLY A 172 -4.28 -5.35 -5.06
C GLY A 172 -5.06 -6.55 -4.54
N THR A 173 -5.26 -6.67 -3.26
CA THR A 173 -5.98 -7.76 -2.59
C THR A 173 -7.24 -7.23 -1.91
N PRO A 174 -8.31 -8.06 -1.78
CA PRO A 174 -9.59 -7.60 -1.24
C PRO A 174 -9.50 -6.93 0.12
N GLY A 175 -10.28 -5.89 0.31
CA GLY A 175 -10.38 -5.12 1.55
C GLY A 175 -9.87 -3.69 1.42
N LEU A 176 -10.32 -2.81 2.29
CA LEU A 176 -9.91 -1.42 2.25
C LEU A 176 -8.48 -1.25 2.79
N HIS A 177 -7.65 -0.52 2.05
CA HIS A 177 -6.30 -0.16 2.53
C HIS A 177 -6.37 0.74 3.77
N PRO A 178 -5.84 0.30 4.95
CA PRO A 178 -5.87 1.07 6.20
C PRO A 178 -4.79 2.15 6.19
N PHE A 179 -4.99 3.17 5.34
CA PHE A 179 -4.01 4.22 5.06
C PHE A 179 -3.47 4.88 6.32
N GLY A 180 -2.16 4.81 6.50
CA GLY A 180 -1.43 5.47 7.58
C GLY A 180 -1.37 4.68 8.89
N LEU A 181 -2.10 3.59 9.09
CA LEU A 181 -1.99 2.76 10.29
C LEU A 181 -0.64 2.03 10.34
N SER A 182 0.01 2.04 11.50
CA SER A 182 1.39 1.53 11.64
C SER A 182 1.49 0.01 11.62
N SER A 183 0.56 -0.71 12.25
CA SER A 183 0.58 -2.18 12.31
C SER A 183 0.38 -2.85 10.95
N PRO A 184 -0.65 -2.50 10.12
CA PRO A 184 -0.81 -3.10 8.79
C PRO A 184 0.39 -2.86 7.89
N LEU A 185 0.97 -1.66 7.95
CA LEU A 185 2.16 -1.32 7.18
C LEU A 185 3.37 -2.17 7.59
N ALA A 186 3.62 -2.30 8.90
CA ALA A 186 4.72 -3.11 9.43
C ALA A 186 4.55 -4.59 9.11
N TYR A 187 3.33 -5.13 9.29
CA TYR A 187 3.04 -6.55 9.06
C TYR A 187 3.22 -6.92 7.59
N GLY A 188 2.71 -6.09 6.68
CA GLY A 188 2.92 -6.29 5.24
C GLY A 188 4.41 -6.38 4.86
N VAL A 189 5.27 -5.52 5.43
CA VAL A 189 6.73 -5.56 5.20
C VAL A 189 7.34 -6.81 5.81
N LEU A 190 7.07 -7.09 7.09
CA LEU A 190 7.66 -8.23 7.82
C LEU A 190 7.28 -9.57 7.18
N ASP A 191 6.03 -9.72 6.77
CA ASP A 191 5.54 -10.95 6.17
C ASP A 191 6.00 -11.12 4.71
N SER A 192 6.23 -10.03 3.97
CA SER A 192 6.87 -10.11 2.66
C SER A 192 8.30 -10.68 2.76
N ILE A 193 9.06 -10.27 3.79
CA ILE A 193 10.40 -10.80 4.06
C ILE A 193 10.31 -12.29 4.39
N ARG A 194 9.41 -12.69 5.31
CA ARG A 194 9.17 -14.10 5.66
C ARG A 194 8.87 -14.94 4.44
N ALA A 195 7.95 -14.44 3.58
CA ALA A 195 7.49 -15.17 2.40
C ALA A 195 8.63 -15.51 1.44
N VAL A 196 9.50 -14.54 1.15
CA VAL A 196 10.60 -14.76 0.20
C VAL A 196 11.78 -15.51 0.81
N GLN A 197 12.08 -15.34 2.09
CA GLN A 197 13.15 -16.07 2.76
C GLN A 197 12.82 -17.57 2.94
N ARG A 198 11.54 -17.90 3.13
CA ARG A 198 11.08 -19.30 3.23
C ARG A 198 10.95 -20.00 1.87
N ALA A 199 10.90 -19.25 0.78
CA ALA A 199 10.62 -19.76 -0.57
C ALA A 199 11.85 -20.10 -1.41
N ASN A 200 13.04 -20.22 -0.79
CA ASN A 200 14.28 -20.73 -1.41
C ASN A 200 14.78 -19.93 -2.65
N PHE A 201 14.74 -18.60 -2.59
CA PHE A 201 15.29 -17.71 -3.62
C PHE A 201 16.79 -17.40 -3.43
N ASN A 202 17.51 -18.18 -2.63
CA ASN A 202 18.91 -17.96 -2.30
C ASN A 202 19.18 -16.54 -1.76
N LEU A 203 18.39 -16.12 -0.79
CA LEU A 203 18.48 -14.83 -0.11
C LEU A 203 19.23 -14.92 1.21
N SER A 204 19.96 -13.89 1.55
CA SER A 204 20.56 -13.72 2.87
C SER A 204 19.47 -13.64 3.96
N SER A 205 19.79 -14.15 5.15
CA SER A 205 18.96 -13.91 6.33
C SER A 205 19.00 -12.45 6.81
N ARG A 206 20.03 -11.68 6.42
CA ARG A 206 20.21 -10.26 6.80
C ARG A 206 19.40 -9.38 5.86
N VAL A 207 18.62 -8.45 6.43
CA VAL A 207 17.71 -7.60 5.69
C VAL A 207 17.87 -6.15 6.15
N VAL A 208 17.88 -5.21 5.20
CA VAL A 208 17.65 -3.79 5.48
C VAL A 208 16.28 -3.39 4.93
N VAL A 209 15.51 -2.66 5.73
CA VAL A 209 14.18 -2.17 5.33
C VAL A 209 14.30 -0.73 4.87
N PHE A 210 13.71 -0.42 3.73
CA PHE A 210 13.73 0.92 3.13
C PHE A 210 12.33 1.43 2.92
N GLY A 211 12.14 2.74 3.09
CA GLY A 211 10.84 3.31 2.78
C GLY A 211 10.84 4.81 2.59
N GLN A 212 9.84 5.30 1.86
CA GLN A 212 9.64 6.70 1.57
C GLN A 212 8.21 7.13 1.88
N SER A 213 8.01 8.29 2.53
CA SER A 213 6.68 8.82 2.84
C SER A 213 5.88 7.85 3.72
N GLN A 214 4.69 7.38 3.28
CA GLN A 214 3.99 6.26 3.93
C GLN A 214 4.94 5.06 4.14
N GLY A 215 5.80 4.77 3.17
CA GLY A 215 6.82 3.73 3.29
C GLY A 215 7.91 4.04 4.30
N GLY A 216 8.29 5.31 4.47
CA GLY A 216 9.19 5.73 5.56
C GLY A 216 8.57 5.45 6.93
N ARG A 217 7.25 5.70 7.05
CA ARG A 217 6.46 5.30 8.22
C ARG A 217 6.44 3.78 8.40
N ALA A 218 6.21 3.03 7.32
CA ALA A 218 6.22 1.56 7.34
C ALA A 218 7.58 1.01 7.76
N ALA A 219 8.68 1.58 7.26
CA ALA A 219 10.04 1.18 7.59
C ALA A 219 10.35 1.42 9.08
N PHE A 220 10.00 2.57 9.63
CA PHE A 220 10.12 2.84 11.07
C PHE A 220 9.22 1.91 11.90
N ALA A 221 7.95 1.73 11.49
CA ALA A 221 7.04 0.81 12.13
C ALA A 221 7.60 -0.63 12.14
N THR A 222 8.22 -1.06 11.05
CA THR A 222 8.86 -2.39 10.97
C THR A 222 9.92 -2.56 12.05
N ALA A 223 10.76 -1.54 12.32
CA ALA A 223 11.76 -1.60 13.38
C ALA A 223 11.13 -1.82 14.77
N VAL A 224 10.07 -1.08 15.07
CA VAL A 224 9.45 -1.15 16.42
C VAL A 224 8.53 -2.37 16.61
N TYR A 225 7.86 -2.85 15.54
CA TYR A 225 7.03 -4.06 15.62
C TYR A 225 7.82 -5.37 15.52
N LYS A 226 9.05 -5.34 14.97
CA LYS A 226 9.88 -6.53 14.73
C LYS A 226 10.01 -7.40 15.97
N LYS A 227 10.29 -6.80 17.13
CA LYS A 227 10.54 -7.53 18.36
C LYS A 227 9.34 -8.37 18.82
N THR A 228 8.12 -7.87 18.64
CA THR A 228 6.89 -8.53 19.10
C THR A 228 6.23 -9.37 18.04
N TYR A 229 6.32 -8.96 16.77
CA TYR A 229 5.60 -9.62 15.67
C TYR A 229 6.48 -10.59 14.86
N ALA A 230 7.75 -10.27 14.65
CA ALA A 230 8.66 -11.07 13.82
C ALA A 230 10.06 -11.20 14.47
N PRO A 231 10.17 -11.71 15.73
CA PRO A 231 11.43 -11.76 16.45
C PRO A 231 12.51 -12.58 15.75
N GLU A 232 12.13 -13.53 14.91
CA GLU A 232 13.03 -14.41 14.17
C GLU A 232 13.71 -13.75 12.97
N LEU A 233 13.19 -12.64 12.45
CA LEU A 233 13.80 -11.95 11.32
C LEU A 233 15.08 -11.20 11.74
N ASN A 234 16.10 -11.26 10.89
CA ASN A 234 17.37 -10.58 11.12
C ASN A 234 17.41 -9.25 10.34
N ILE A 235 16.68 -8.25 10.83
CA ILE A 235 16.71 -6.89 10.25
C ILE A 235 17.90 -6.16 10.86
N VAL A 236 18.86 -5.78 10.01
CA VAL A 236 20.13 -5.18 10.42
C VAL A 236 20.18 -3.66 10.28
N GLY A 237 19.19 -3.05 9.65
CA GLY A 237 19.07 -1.59 9.50
C GLY A 237 17.76 -1.18 8.89
N VAL A 238 17.39 0.08 9.11
CA VAL A 238 16.21 0.73 8.51
C VAL A 238 16.63 2.04 7.88
N VAL A 239 16.16 2.32 6.66
CA VAL A 239 16.32 3.60 5.94
C VAL A 239 14.96 4.19 5.68
N ALA A 240 14.66 5.36 6.25
CA ALA A 240 13.39 6.05 6.13
C ALA A 240 13.59 7.48 5.62
N THR A 241 12.85 7.88 4.58
CA THR A 241 12.92 9.23 4.01
C THR A 241 11.53 9.86 3.92
N GLY A 242 11.45 11.17 4.16
CA GLY A 242 10.19 11.91 4.07
C GLY A 242 9.09 11.36 4.99
N THR A 243 9.45 10.87 6.15
CA THR A 243 8.59 10.09 7.06
C THR A 243 7.54 10.97 7.74
N PRO A 244 6.23 10.78 7.48
CA PRO A 244 5.20 11.51 8.22
C PRO A 244 5.12 10.99 9.66
N TYR A 245 5.04 11.92 10.61
CA TYR A 245 4.93 11.60 12.03
C TYR A 245 3.80 12.40 12.68
N PRO A 246 2.83 11.74 13.33
CA PRO A 246 1.78 12.42 14.07
C PRO A 246 2.40 13.03 15.35
N MET A 247 2.39 14.35 15.43
CA MET A 247 2.86 15.03 16.64
C MET A 247 1.81 15.02 17.74
N ALA A 248 2.23 14.86 18.98
CA ALA A 248 1.36 14.87 20.16
C ALA A 248 0.62 16.21 20.39
N SER A 249 1.01 17.28 19.71
CA SER A 249 0.47 18.65 19.87
C SER A 249 -0.90 18.87 19.21
N GLY A 250 -1.66 17.83 18.90
CA GLY A 250 -3.11 17.93 18.58
C GLY A 250 -3.48 18.72 17.32
N HIS A 251 -2.56 18.96 16.40
CA HIS A 251 -2.92 19.61 15.14
C HIS A 251 -3.13 18.55 14.06
N ALA A 252 -4.33 18.50 13.54
CA ALA A 252 -4.91 17.49 12.63
C ALA A 252 -4.21 17.31 11.27
N GLY A 253 -2.98 17.68 11.10
CA GLY A 253 -2.34 17.65 9.80
C GLY A 253 -0.98 17.00 9.79
N ILE A 254 -0.93 15.71 9.48
CA ILE A 254 0.32 15.09 9.01
C ILE A 254 0.66 15.64 7.61
N PHE A 255 -0.34 16.03 6.83
CA PHE A 255 -0.20 16.49 5.45
C PHE A 255 -0.82 17.90 5.28
N GLY A 256 -0.05 18.86 4.76
CA GLY A 256 -0.55 20.15 4.27
C GLY A 256 -0.86 21.23 5.31
N GLN A 257 -0.30 21.18 6.53
CA GLN A 257 -0.56 22.19 7.58
C GLN A 257 0.16 23.51 7.43
N ASP A 258 1.23 23.55 6.64
CA ASP A 258 2.02 24.78 6.45
C ASP A 258 1.45 25.68 5.33
N THR A 259 0.29 25.28 4.74
CA THR A 259 -0.40 26.06 3.72
C THR A 259 -1.64 26.74 4.29
N SER A 260 -2.01 27.90 3.75
CA SER A 260 -3.28 28.55 4.06
C SER A 260 -4.45 27.59 3.89
N ARG A 261 -5.40 27.61 4.83
CA ARG A 261 -6.61 26.76 4.78
C ARG A 261 -7.51 27.08 3.57
N ASP A 262 -7.30 28.23 2.92
CA ASP A 262 -8.00 28.65 1.70
C ASP A 262 -7.20 28.38 0.42
N GLN A 263 -5.99 27.82 0.54
CA GLN A 263 -5.16 27.48 -0.61
C GLN A 263 -5.50 26.07 -1.12
N VAL A 264 -5.65 25.95 -2.44
CA VAL A 264 -5.73 24.63 -3.10
C VAL A 264 -4.36 23.97 -3.03
N THR A 265 -4.30 22.81 -2.40
CA THR A 265 -3.07 22.03 -2.33
C THR A 265 -3.36 20.53 -2.53
N PRO A 266 -2.66 19.85 -3.44
CA PRO A 266 -2.84 18.42 -3.70
C PRO A 266 -2.65 17.57 -2.43
N SER A 267 -1.79 17.99 -1.50
CA SER A 267 -1.52 17.25 -0.27
C SER A 267 -2.74 17.10 0.65
N LEU A 268 -3.76 17.96 0.51
CA LEU A 268 -5.02 17.79 1.26
C LEU A 268 -5.83 16.57 0.80
N ALA A 269 -5.55 16.01 -0.39
CA ALA A 269 -6.15 14.76 -0.86
C ALA A 269 -5.88 13.58 0.09
N TYR A 270 -4.75 13.58 0.80
CA TYR A 270 -4.44 12.57 1.83
C TYR A 270 -5.45 12.56 2.98
N ASN A 271 -6.10 13.69 3.28
CA ASN A 271 -7.15 13.73 4.29
C ASN A 271 -8.37 12.91 3.87
N LEU A 272 -8.68 12.82 2.56
CA LEU A 272 -9.75 11.98 2.05
C LEU A 272 -9.45 10.49 2.28
N LEU A 273 -8.20 10.06 2.06
CA LEU A 273 -7.75 8.69 2.35
C LEU A 273 -7.86 8.39 3.86
N ARG A 274 -7.53 9.37 4.72
CA ARG A 274 -7.66 9.24 6.18
C ARG A 274 -9.10 9.15 6.64
N LEU A 275 -10.05 9.80 5.95
CA LEU A 275 -11.48 9.64 6.25
C LEU A 275 -11.97 8.22 5.95
N SER A 276 -11.44 7.57 4.90
CA SER A 276 -11.73 6.15 4.64
C SER A 276 -11.20 5.27 5.78
N THR A 277 -9.97 5.52 6.24
CA THR A 277 -9.39 4.84 7.41
C THR A 277 -10.21 5.10 8.69
N ALA A 278 -10.76 6.31 8.86
CA ALA A 278 -11.63 6.61 10.00
C ALA A 278 -12.90 5.72 10.01
N GLY A 279 -13.46 5.42 8.85
CA GLY A 279 -14.57 4.46 8.70
C GLY A 279 -14.18 3.03 9.11
N LEU A 280 -12.94 2.62 8.83
CA LEU A 280 -12.41 1.33 9.32
C LEU A 280 -12.26 1.30 10.85
N ILE A 281 -11.79 2.40 11.45
CA ILE A 281 -11.58 2.52 12.89
C ILE A 281 -12.93 2.58 13.63
N ASN A 282 -13.86 3.33 13.08
CA ASN A 282 -15.20 3.52 13.64
C ASN A 282 -16.28 3.24 12.56
N PRO A 283 -16.86 2.04 12.53
CA PRO A 283 -17.88 1.67 11.54
C PRO A 283 -19.15 2.56 11.54
N SER A 284 -19.41 3.30 12.62
CA SER A 284 -20.52 4.28 12.67
C SER A 284 -20.16 5.63 12.04
N PHE A 285 -18.90 5.85 11.66
CA PHE A 285 -18.47 7.10 11.04
C PHE A 285 -18.83 7.12 9.56
N VAL A 286 -19.54 8.15 9.16
CA VAL A 286 -19.94 8.39 7.77
C VAL A 286 -19.16 9.60 7.24
N ALA A 287 -18.14 9.35 6.42
CA ALA A 287 -17.26 10.41 5.90
C ALA A 287 -18.02 11.52 5.16
N THR A 288 -19.04 11.16 4.36
CA THR A 288 -19.87 12.11 3.61
C THR A 288 -20.66 13.08 4.49
N ASP A 289 -20.84 12.77 5.78
CA ASP A 289 -21.47 13.68 6.75
C ASP A 289 -20.57 14.84 7.16
N HIS A 290 -19.28 14.70 6.97
CA HIS A 290 -18.29 15.75 7.24
C HIS A 290 -17.93 16.55 6.00
N LEU A 291 -18.12 15.98 4.80
CA LEU A 291 -17.74 16.61 3.55
C LEU A 291 -18.80 17.62 3.06
N SER A 292 -18.33 18.69 2.47
CA SER A 292 -19.18 19.56 1.64
C SER A 292 -19.63 18.83 0.38
N ASP A 293 -20.73 19.25 -0.24
CA ASP A 293 -21.19 18.66 -1.50
C ASP A 293 -20.15 18.80 -2.62
N ARG A 294 -19.32 19.84 -2.56
CA ARG A 294 -18.21 20.07 -3.48
C ARG A 294 -17.11 19.00 -3.35
N ALA A 295 -16.83 18.51 -2.15
CA ALA A 295 -15.77 17.55 -1.89
C ALA A 295 -16.20 16.07 -2.05
N LYS A 296 -17.50 15.77 -2.02
CA LYS A 296 -18.00 14.38 -2.17
C LYS A 296 -17.49 13.68 -3.44
N PRO A 297 -17.50 14.29 -4.65
CA PRO A 297 -16.98 13.64 -5.84
C PRO A 297 -15.48 13.31 -5.74
N ALA A 298 -14.69 14.17 -5.09
CA ALA A 298 -13.26 13.88 -4.86
C ALA A 298 -13.05 12.74 -3.86
N PHE A 299 -13.94 12.63 -2.86
CA PHE A 299 -13.93 11.49 -1.92
C PHE A 299 -14.27 10.17 -2.62
N GLU A 300 -15.27 10.14 -3.51
CA GLU A 300 -15.57 8.96 -4.33
C GLU A 300 -14.37 8.53 -5.17
N VAL A 301 -13.67 9.49 -5.78
CA VAL A 301 -12.41 9.21 -6.50
C VAL A 301 -11.35 8.67 -5.55
N SER A 302 -11.26 9.18 -4.30
CA SER A 302 -10.27 8.70 -3.33
C SER A 302 -10.49 7.25 -2.90
N GLN A 303 -11.72 6.76 -2.95
CA GLN A 303 -12.07 5.38 -2.62
C GLN A 303 -11.78 4.38 -3.75
N ARG A 304 -11.69 4.85 -5.01
CA ARG A 304 -11.61 3.98 -6.20
C ARG A 304 -10.44 4.30 -7.12
N GLY A 305 -9.62 5.26 -6.75
CA GLY A 305 -8.58 5.81 -7.62
C GLY A 305 -7.19 5.82 -7.02
N CYS A 306 -6.21 5.99 -7.90
CA CYS A 306 -4.83 6.15 -7.49
C CYS A 306 -4.52 7.61 -7.15
N LEU A 307 -3.47 7.83 -6.36
CA LEU A 307 -3.14 9.13 -5.77
C LEU A 307 -3.18 10.29 -6.76
N HIS A 308 -2.56 10.16 -7.94
CA HIS A 308 -2.57 11.23 -8.93
C HIS A 308 -3.95 11.58 -9.49
N ALA A 309 -4.89 10.61 -9.52
CA ALA A 309 -6.26 10.89 -9.91
C ALA A 309 -6.99 11.69 -8.81
N ILE A 310 -6.73 11.33 -7.55
CA ILE A 310 -7.29 12.02 -6.38
C ILE A 310 -6.77 13.47 -6.34
N GLU A 311 -5.46 13.66 -6.47
CA GLU A 311 -4.81 14.98 -6.46
C GLU A 311 -5.32 15.87 -7.62
N ARG A 312 -5.40 15.33 -8.85
CA ARG A 312 -5.95 16.07 -10.00
C ARG A 312 -7.40 16.47 -9.78
N LYS A 313 -8.22 15.56 -9.23
CA LYS A 313 -9.63 15.87 -8.93
C LYS A 313 -9.73 16.95 -7.87
N PHE A 314 -8.91 16.89 -6.84
CA PHE A 314 -8.86 17.87 -5.78
C PHE A 314 -8.51 19.27 -6.30
N VAL A 315 -7.50 19.36 -7.18
CA VAL A 315 -7.09 20.61 -7.84
C VAL A 315 -8.16 21.11 -8.83
N ALA A 316 -8.71 20.22 -9.65
CA ALA A 316 -9.72 20.59 -10.65
C ALA A 316 -11.01 21.14 -10.02
N ASP A 317 -11.40 20.61 -8.84
CA ASP A 317 -12.55 21.09 -8.10
C ASP A 317 -12.24 22.35 -7.26
N GLY A 318 -10.99 22.81 -7.24
CA GLY A 318 -10.54 23.95 -6.44
C GLY A 318 -10.79 23.73 -4.95
N LEU A 319 -10.51 22.52 -4.46
CA LEU A 319 -10.74 22.15 -3.06
C LEU A 319 -9.64 22.71 -2.16
N THR A 320 -10.07 23.37 -1.10
CA THR A 320 -9.25 23.88 -0.02
C THR A 320 -9.70 23.22 1.28
N PHE A 321 -8.94 23.36 2.36
CA PHE A 321 -9.42 22.83 3.65
C PHE A 321 -10.77 23.42 4.02
N ASN A 322 -10.94 24.74 3.90
CA ASN A 322 -12.16 25.43 4.33
C ASN A 322 -13.40 25.10 3.49
N ASN A 323 -13.25 24.83 2.18
CA ASN A 323 -14.41 24.51 1.33
C ASN A 323 -14.71 23.01 1.19
N SER A 324 -13.82 22.14 1.70
CA SER A 324 -13.99 20.68 1.60
C SER A 324 -14.85 20.09 2.70
N PHE A 325 -14.99 20.78 3.84
CA PHE A 325 -15.67 20.23 5.00
C PHE A 325 -16.84 21.14 5.45
N ARG A 326 -18.00 20.54 5.66
CA ARG A 326 -19.15 21.20 6.29
C ARG A 326 -19.15 21.04 7.81
N ARG A 327 -18.43 20.03 8.32
CA ARG A 327 -18.16 19.83 9.75
C ARG A 327 -16.66 19.62 9.89
N SER A 328 -16.05 20.17 10.93
CA SER A 328 -14.61 19.97 11.16
C SER A 328 -14.28 18.49 11.23
N PRO A 329 -13.29 18.01 10.44
CA PRO A 329 -12.82 16.63 10.49
C PRO A 329 -11.75 16.44 11.56
N GLU A 330 -11.36 17.47 12.31
CA GLU A 330 -10.17 17.47 13.18
C GLU A 330 -10.25 16.35 14.23
N ALA A 331 -11.35 16.20 14.94
CA ALA A 331 -11.50 15.17 15.96
C ALA A 331 -11.35 13.76 15.40
N VAL A 332 -11.89 13.53 14.20
CA VAL A 332 -11.80 12.23 13.49
C VAL A 332 -10.38 11.99 12.99
N LEU A 333 -9.74 13.00 12.41
CA LEU A 333 -8.36 12.91 11.95
C LEU A 333 -7.39 12.73 13.12
N ASP A 334 -7.67 13.30 14.29
CA ASP A 334 -6.90 13.07 15.51
C ASP A 334 -7.08 11.65 16.04
N GLN A 335 -8.28 11.05 15.91
CA GLN A 335 -8.47 9.64 16.20
C GLN A 335 -7.62 8.76 15.29
N VAL A 336 -7.63 9.01 13.97
CA VAL A 336 -6.76 8.31 13.01
C VAL A 336 -5.28 8.49 13.37
N ASN A 337 -4.87 9.68 13.81
CA ASN A 337 -3.49 9.94 14.27
C ASN A 337 -3.11 9.09 15.47
N ARG A 338 -3.99 8.99 16.48
CA ARG A 338 -3.75 8.14 17.66
C ARG A 338 -3.59 6.67 17.29
N GLU A 339 -4.51 6.14 16.46
CA GLU A 339 -4.45 4.75 15.97
C GLU A 339 -3.25 4.49 15.05
N SER A 340 -2.75 5.55 14.42
CA SER A 340 -1.57 5.51 13.58
C SER A 340 -0.27 5.61 14.36
N SER A 341 -0.28 5.90 15.65
CA SER A 341 0.93 6.06 16.45
C SER A 341 1.71 4.75 16.56
N TYR A 342 3.02 4.87 16.73
CA TYR A 342 3.86 3.71 17.00
C TYR A 342 3.64 3.24 18.44
N PRO A 343 3.66 1.92 18.72
CA PRO A 343 3.50 1.40 20.08
C PRO A 343 4.67 1.77 21.00
N THR A 344 5.82 2.01 20.42
CA THR A 344 7.05 2.49 21.07
C THR A 344 7.87 3.27 20.05
N LEU A 345 8.86 4.01 20.52
CA LEU A 345 9.87 4.65 19.67
C LEU A 345 11.27 4.03 19.88
N THR A 346 11.33 2.90 20.60
CA THR A 346 12.59 2.18 20.83
C THR A 346 12.68 0.94 19.95
N SER A 347 13.88 0.73 19.39
CA SER A 347 14.22 -0.40 18.53
C SER A 347 15.65 -0.85 18.81
N ASP A 348 15.92 -2.14 18.61
CA ASP A 348 17.28 -2.67 18.65
C ASP A 348 18.04 -2.48 17.31
N ILE A 349 17.36 -1.91 16.32
CA ILE A 349 17.83 -1.78 14.94
C ILE A 349 18.30 -0.34 14.68
N PRO A 350 19.50 -0.11 14.13
CA PRO A 350 19.92 1.23 13.75
C PRO A 350 19.04 1.78 12.62
N ILE A 351 18.68 3.07 12.73
CA ILE A 351 17.73 3.73 11.83
C ILE A 351 18.38 4.95 11.18
N PHE A 352 18.41 4.97 9.85
CA PHE A 352 18.75 6.15 9.05
C PHE A 352 17.45 6.92 8.75
N ILE A 353 17.46 8.24 9.02
CA ILE A 353 16.35 9.12 8.66
C ILE A 353 16.86 10.25 7.77
N GLY A 354 16.35 10.31 6.52
CA GLY A 354 16.64 11.39 5.57
C GLY A 354 15.49 12.38 5.46
N THR A 355 15.75 13.67 5.77
CA THR A 355 14.75 14.75 5.72
C THR A 355 15.10 15.77 4.65
N GLY A 356 14.19 15.97 3.68
CA GLY A 356 14.28 17.04 2.69
C GLY A 356 13.84 18.38 3.28
N GLY A 357 14.68 19.42 3.17
CA GLY A 357 14.39 20.73 3.76
C GLY A 357 13.28 21.52 3.05
N LYS A 358 12.93 21.12 1.83
CA LYS A 358 11.82 21.68 1.05
C LYS A 358 10.60 20.74 0.99
N ASP A 359 10.52 19.76 1.90
CA ASP A 359 9.40 18.82 1.97
C ASP A 359 8.14 19.53 2.49
N VAL A 360 7.16 19.71 1.59
CA VAL A 360 5.84 20.28 1.88
C VAL A 360 4.75 19.21 2.02
N VAL A 361 5.06 17.95 1.72
CA VAL A 361 4.12 16.82 1.82
C VAL A 361 4.15 16.23 3.22
N SER A 362 5.35 15.83 3.69
CA SER A 362 5.58 15.46 5.08
C SER A 362 6.34 16.62 5.76
N PRO A 363 5.66 17.49 6.51
CA PRO A 363 6.29 18.70 7.01
C PRO A 363 7.60 18.43 7.75
N VAL A 364 8.63 19.22 7.45
CA VAL A 364 9.98 19.07 8.01
C VAL A 364 9.95 19.02 9.54
N ARG A 365 9.11 19.85 10.16
CA ARG A 365 8.93 19.88 11.63
C ARG A 365 8.47 18.54 12.20
N SER A 366 7.58 17.80 11.49
CA SER A 366 7.10 16.50 11.96
C SER A 366 8.17 15.41 11.82
N GLN A 367 8.97 15.45 10.76
CA GLN A 367 10.11 14.55 10.59
C GLN A 367 11.18 14.78 11.67
N ILE A 368 11.49 16.05 11.98
CA ILE A 368 12.41 16.40 13.07
C ILE A 368 11.86 15.99 14.44
N ALA A 369 10.54 16.09 14.65
CA ALA A 369 9.91 15.61 15.87
C ALA A 369 10.11 14.09 16.04
N LEU A 370 9.89 13.29 14.98
CA LEU A 370 10.18 11.86 15.02
C LEU A 370 11.61 11.56 15.43
N VAL A 371 12.59 12.27 14.81
CA VAL A 371 14.00 12.09 15.13
C VAL A 371 14.30 12.42 16.60
N LYS A 372 13.77 13.54 17.10
CA LYS A 372 13.95 13.95 18.51
C LYS A 372 13.34 12.96 19.47
N ASP A 373 12.12 12.53 19.21
CA ASP A 373 11.39 11.63 20.09
C ASP A 373 12.04 10.23 20.10
N ALA A 374 12.48 9.71 18.94
CA ALA A 374 13.21 8.45 18.84
C ALA A 374 14.56 8.52 19.56
N CYS A 375 15.32 9.60 19.37
CA CYS A 375 16.58 9.82 20.10
C CYS A 375 16.35 9.92 21.62
N ALA A 376 15.32 10.63 22.07
CA ALA A 376 14.97 10.74 23.48
C ALA A 376 14.55 9.39 24.08
N ALA A 377 13.94 8.52 23.29
CA ALA A 377 13.60 7.15 23.66
C ALA A 377 14.82 6.21 23.69
N GLY A 378 15.99 6.65 23.25
CA GLY A 378 17.24 5.89 23.27
C GLY A 378 17.52 5.11 21.98
N ASP A 379 16.79 5.37 20.91
CA ASP A 379 17.05 4.75 19.60
C ASP A 379 18.36 5.26 18.96
N ARG A 380 18.95 4.41 18.14
CA ARG A 380 20.19 4.70 17.40
C ARG A 380 19.85 5.30 16.03
N VAL A 381 19.58 6.61 16.01
CA VAL A 381 19.19 7.33 14.80
C VAL A 381 20.40 8.01 14.17
N GLU A 382 20.66 7.72 12.88
CA GLU A 382 21.55 8.49 12.01
C GLU A 382 20.69 9.40 11.13
N TRP A 383 20.63 10.69 11.49
CA TRP A 383 19.79 11.67 10.80
C TRP A 383 20.58 12.54 9.84
N HIS A 384 20.06 12.69 8.62
CA HIS A 384 20.59 13.56 7.59
C HIS A 384 19.54 14.56 7.12
N TYR A 385 19.92 15.84 7.09
CA TYR A 385 19.10 16.94 6.62
C TYR A 385 19.62 17.45 5.28
N TYR A 386 18.74 17.47 4.26
CA TYR A 386 19.05 17.87 2.89
C TYR A 386 18.32 19.17 2.55
N PRO A 387 18.91 20.35 2.78
CA PRO A 387 18.20 21.65 2.73
C PRO A 387 17.56 21.97 1.39
N GLN A 388 18.11 21.45 0.30
CA GLN A 388 17.68 21.76 -1.07
C GLN A 388 16.74 20.72 -1.67
N LEU A 389 16.53 19.59 -1.00
CA LEU A 389 15.70 18.49 -1.51
C LEU A 389 14.27 18.61 -0.99
N ASP A 390 13.33 18.28 -1.85
CA ASP A 390 11.91 18.14 -1.54
C ASP A 390 11.57 16.70 -1.08
N HIS A 391 10.28 16.43 -0.91
CA HIS A 391 9.74 15.13 -0.50
C HIS A 391 10.22 13.96 -1.38
N SER A 392 10.24 14.14 -2.69
CA SER A 392 10.65 13.13 -3.65
C SER A 392 12.16 13.08 -3.85
N GLY A 393 12.81 14.25 -3.83
CA GLY A 393 14.25 14.39 -4.03
C GLY A 393 15.07 13.71 -2.93
N ALA A 394 14.59 13.70 -1.70
CA ALA A 394 15.27 13.07 -0.56
C ALA A 394 15.52 11.56 -0.77
N VAL A 395 14.73 10.86 -1.56
CA VAL A 395 14.90 9.41 -1.83
C VAL A 395 16.22 9.14 -2.53
N ASN A 396 16.37 9.66 -3.75
CA ASN A 396 17.59 9.44 -4.55
C ASN A 396 18.76 10.32 -4.06
N GLY A 397 18.48 11.49 -3.49
CA GLY A 397 19.51 12.39 -2.97
C GLY A 397 20.20 11.87 -1.70
N SER A 398 19.54 11.00 -0.93
CA SER A 398 20.14 10.36 0.24
C SER A 398 21.01 9.12 -0.08
N LEU A 399 21.02 8.66 -1.34
CA LEU A 399 21.77 7.43 -1.74
C LEU A 399 23.21 7.40 -1.26
N PRO A 400 24.03 8.48 -1.37
CA PRO A 400 25.42 8.42 -0.93
C PRO A 400 25.54 8.12 0.57
N ASP A 401 24.67 8.70 1.40
CA ASP A 401 24.71 8.54 2.86
C ASP A 401 24.05 7.21 3.26
N SER A 402 22.86 6.91 2.70
CA SER A 402 22.15 5.65 3.00
C SER A 402 22.92 4.42 2.51
N THR A 403 23.71 4.52 1.43
CA THR A 403 24.60 3.43 1.01
C THR A 403 25.67 3.13 2.08
N ARG A 404 26.35 4.14 2.60
CA ARG A 404 27.34 3.94 3.68
C ARG A 404 26.72 3.35 4.94
N PHE A 405 25.52 3.83 5.30
CA PHE A 405 24.77 3.27 6.41
C PHE A 405 24.45 1.79 6.19
N VAL A 406 23.97 1.42 5.01
CA VAL A 406 23.60 0.04 4.66
C VAL A 406 24.82 -0.88 4.65
N GLU A 407 25.95 -0.45 4.10
CA GLU A 407 27.20 -1.19 4.11
C GLU A 407 27.67 -1.51 5.53
N LYS A 408 27.63 -0.53 6.44
CA LYS A 408 27.91 -0.73 7.87
C LYS A 408 26.90 -1.70 8.52
N ALA A 409 25.62 -1.56 8.21
CA ALA A 409 24.59 -2.46 8.70
C ALA A 409 24.87 -3.91 8.29
N PHE A 410 25.21 -4.15 7.02
CA PHE A 410 25.55 -5.49 6.54
C PHE A 410 26.93 -5.99 7.00
N SER A 411 27.89 -5.13 7.33
CA SER A 411 29.17 -5.57 7.92
C SER A 411 29.03 -5.95 9.40
N GLY A 412 27.96 -5.50 10.07
CA GLY A 412 27.76 -5.68 11.51
C GLY A 412 28.54 -4.67 12.34
N GLU A 413 28.97 -3.57 11.73
CA GLU A 413 29.62 -2.44 12.44
C GLU A 413 28.62 -1.82 13.43
N PHE A 414 29.08 -1.47 14.63
CA PHE A 414 28.25 -0.75 15.59
C PHE A 414 28.00 0.68 15.11
N MET A 415 26.72 1.05 15.02
CA MET A 415 26.29 2.38 14.61
C MET A 415 25.59 3.08 15.79
N ALA A 416 26.28 4.08 16.36
CA ALA A 416 25.76 4.85 17.50
C ALA A 416 24.68 5.88 17.10
N GLY A 417 24.56 6.19 15.80
CA GLY A 417 23.76 7.31 15.33
C GLY A 417 24.43 8.68 15.60
N ASN A 418 23.65 9.74 15.35
CA ASN A 418 24.12 11.11 15.52
C ASN A 418 23.13 12.02 16.29
N CYS A 419 22.38 11.44 17.23
CA CYS A 419 21.35 12.13 18.02
C CYS A 419 21.84 13.43 18.68
N GLY A 420 23.13 13.51 19.07
CA GLY A 420 23.72 14.71 19.65
C GLY A 420 23.82 15.91 18.69
N ALA A 421 23.78 15.69 17.38
CA ALA A 421 23.89 16.73 16.36
C ALA A 421 22.57 17.46 16.04
N ILE A 422 21.43 16.97 16.53
CA ILE A 422 20.08 17.43 16.15
C ILE A 422 19.79 18.84 16.64
N GLY A 423 20.40 19.26 17.76
CA GLY A 423 20.20 20.59 18.36
C GLY A 423 20.74 21.76 17.51
N ALA A 424 21.63 21.51 16.55
CA ALA A 424 22.28 22.54 15.73
C ALA A 424 21.44 22.97 14.50
N ILE A 425 20.38 22.22 14.13
CA ILE A 425 19.60 22.51 12.93
C ILE A 425 18.28 23.17 13.31
N ARG A 426 18.15 24.45 12.95
CA ARG A 426 16.87 25.16 13.01
C ARG A 426 16.21 25.04 11.65
N PRO A 427 15.01 24.42 11.55
CA PRO A 427 14.20 24.52 10.33
C PRO A 427 13.89 26.01 10.12
N ARG A 428 14.08 26.48 8.91
CA ARG A 428 13.65 27.84 8.49
C ARG A 428 12.16 27.88 8.31
#